data_1cd567b6154f00a106394e3c725d7dd1
#
_entry.id   1cd567b6154f00a106394e3c725d7dd1
#
_cell.length_a   1.000
_cell.length_b   1.000
_cell.length_c   1.000
_cell.angle_alpha   90.00
_cell.angle_beta   90.00
_cell.angle_gamma   90.00
#
_symmetry.space_group_name_H-M   'P 1'
#
loop_
_entity.id
_entity.type
_entity.pdbx_description
1 polymer ?
#
loop_
_entity_poly.entity_id
_entity_poly.type
_entity_poly.pdbx_seq_one_letter_code
_entity_poly.pdbx_strand_id
1 'polypeptide(L)'
;MYIANLYQVFLNRTGSSSEIQHWLIIYQQGVSKNYLMHGFSNSTEFTNLCASYGVTRGSIALTEERDKYPNVAKMVVNCYAVLDRTPSGSEINQWISKTRNGGSGTALVKNILQSREYQNKSKNASDADYIADLYQAFFGRSCNTSEVQSWKNVLSNGVSRNYLMAQFASSAEFKKTCSAGGISSGNITLTEERDKHPGVAKMVAGCYQILGRTPAGTEVENWVKKTITTGSGAELADGFFKSQEYHNKNTSNAQYVNDLYTAIFGRTADSRGFSSWKNALDNGTSRDTVRNAFYESAEFKQLCKKNGIVDKKNRYPKAAAVLNQVGWDLKAAFQWSAGMKYSKYTATAAPGTEYYANHGFTCKTGNCYVMAATFCEMARELGYDAKQISGSVPLRSGGYGPHSWVEIEINGTTYVFDPDFTNETKRNGYQITYGQSGTWGYNRGSVMN
;
A
#
# COMPACT_ATOMS: atom_id res chain seq x y z
N MET A 1 9.47 42.52 -33.48
CA MET A 1 10.18 43.83 -33.69
C MET A 1 11.58 43.85 -33.06
N TYR A 2 11.81 43.58 -31.74
CA TYR A 2 13.15 43.72 -31.12
C TYR A 2 14.23 42.79 -31.74
N ILE A 3 13.97 41.51 -31.91
CA ILE A 3 14.93 40.53 -32.49
C ILE A 3 15.27 40.88 -33.94
N ALA A 4 14.27 41.27 -34.75
CA ALA A 4 14.51 41.74 -36.13
C ALA A 4 15.45 42.99 -36.16
N ASN A 5 15.31 43.90 -35.20
CA ASN A 5 16.20 45.03 -35.08
C ASN A 5 17.64 44.63 -34.71
N LEU A 6 17.85 43.53 -33.95
CA LEU A 6 19.20 43.04 -33.66
C LEU A 6 19.91 42.57 -34.94
N TYR A 7 19.23 41.91 -35.86
CA TYR A 7 19.78 41.51 -37.17
C TYR A 7 20.19 42.72 -37.99
N GLN A 8 19.36 43.78 -37.98
CA GLN A 8 19.67 45.02 -38.68
C GLN A 8 20.85 45.74 -38.07
N VAL A 9 20.87 45.88 -36.73
CA VAL A 9 21.89 46.69 -36.03
C VAL A 9 23.24 45.99 -35.98
N PHE A 10 23.29 44.69 -35.69
CA PHE A 10 24.54 43.94 -35.55
C PHE A 10 25.06 43.42 -36.89
N LEU A 11 24.17 42.98 -37.77
CA LEU A 11 24.55 42.20 -38.95
C LEU A 11 24.23 42.91 -40.28
N ASN A 12 23.66 44.09 -40.21
CA ASN A 12 23.26 44.90 -41.37
C ASN A 12 22.41 44.12 -42.39
N ARG A 13 21.54 43.24 -41.92
CA ARG A 13 20.64 42.43 -42.76
C ARG A 13 19.31 42.14 -42.07
N THR A 14 18.37 41.67 -42.84
CA THR A 14 17.11 41.13 -42.31
C THR A 14 17.32 39.68 -41.87
N GLY A 15 16.90 39.33 -40.63
CA GLY A 15 16.85 37.95 -40.19
C GLY A 15 15.72 37.18 -40.87
N SER A 16 15.95 35.93 -41.22
CA SER A 16 14.92 35.02 -41.71
C SER A 16 13.88 34.69 -40.61
N SER A 17 12.71 34.24 -40.99
CA SER A 17 11.67 33.84 -40.04
C SER A 17 12.15 32.76 -39.07
N SER A 18 12.94 31.77 -39.53
CA SER A 18 13.51 30.72 -38.70
C SER A 18 14.54 31.23 -37.69
N GLU A 19 15.41 32.15 -38.10
CA GLU A 19 16.39 32.81 -37.22
C GLU A 19 15.70 33.62 -36.14
N ILE A 20 14.69 34.43 -36.50
CA ILE A 20 13.92 35.25 -35.56
C ILE A 20 13.18 34.32 -34.57
N GLN A 21 12.57 33.24 -35.04
CA GLN A 21 11.88 32.26 -34.21
C GLN A 21 12.83 31.53 -33.23
N HIS A 22 14.04 31.19 -33.67
CA HIS A 22 15.08 30.61 -32.79
C HIS A 22 15.40 31.54 -31.60
N TRP A 23 15.69 32.80 -31.84
CA TRP A 23 15.96 33.78 -30.77
C TRP A 23 14.73 34.07 -29.91
N LEU A 24 13.53 34.04 -30.48
CA LEU A 24 12.30 34.19 -29.74
C LEU A 24 12.10 33.04 -28.72
N ILE A 25 12.35 31.79 -29.13
CA ILE A 25 12.30 30.62 -28.25
C ILE A 25 13.30 30.76 -27.10
N ILE A 26 14.54 31.20 -27.40
CA ILE A 26 15.56 31.45 -26.36
C ILE A 26 15.09 32.53 -25.39
N TYR A 27 14.54 33.63 -25.87
CA TYR A 27 14.03 34.73 -25.05
C TYR A 27 12.87 34.27 -24.13
N GLN A 28 11.97 33.43 -24.67
CA GLN A 28 10.85 32.85 -23.92
C GLN A 28 11.32 31.90 -22.83
N GLN A 29 12.54 31.38 -22.86
CA GLN A 29 13.16 30.58 -21.82
C GLN A 29 13.67 31.41 -20.63
N GLY A 30 13.39 32.69 -20.59
CA GLY A 30 13.59 33.55 -19.42
C GLY A 30 14.87 34.39 -19.40
N VAL A 31 15.71 34.33 -20.43
CA VAL A 31 16.87 35.16 -20.55
C VAL A 31 16.48 36.64 -20.83
N SER A 32 17.40 37.59 -20.60
CA SER A 32 17.16 38.99 -20.83
C SER A 32 17.41 39.41 -22.29
N LYS A 33 17.02 40.63 -22.64
CA LYS A 33 17.41 41.25 -23.92
C LYS A 33 18.93 41.36 -24.05
N ASN A 34 19.65 41.57 -22.93
CA ASN A 34 21.10 41.64 -22.90
C ASN A 34 21.76 40.33 -23.33
N TYR A 35 21.16 39.16 -22.94
CA TYR A 35 21.61 37.85 -23.41
C TYR A 35 21.54 37.74 -24.93
N LEU A 36 20.45 38.24 -25.53
CA LEU A 36 20.30 38.21 -26.99
C LEU A 36 21.39 39.10 -27.66
N MET A 37 21.57 40.32 -27.16
CA MET A 37 22.64 41.20 -27.66
C MET A 37 24.03 40.59 -27.51
N HIS A 38 24.31 39.91 -26.38
CA HIS A 38 25.55 39.16 -26.17
C HIS A 38 25.73 38.07 -27.24
N GLY A 39 24.68 37.30 -27.57
CA GLY A 39 24.71 36.28 -28.60
C GLY A 39 25.04 36.86 -29.99
N PHE A 40 24.39 37.95 -30.35
CA PHE A 40 24.66 38.64 -31.62
C PHE A 40 26.09 39.19 -31.65
N SER A 41 26.55 39.90 -30.59
CA SER A 41 27.91 40.46 -30.53
C SER A 41 29.00 39.41 -30.57
N ASN A 42 28.73 38.16 -30.13
CA ASN A 42 29.67 37.04 -30.13
C ASN A 42 29.55 36.14 -31.37
N SER A 43 28.63 36.43 -32.29
CA SER A 43 28.47 35.62 -33.50
C SER A 43 29.70 35.73 -34.41
N THR A 44 29.98 34.66 -35.15
CA THR A 44 31.03 34.66 -36.19
C THR A 44 30.74 35.72 -37.27
N GLU A 45 29.46 35.88 -37.61
CA GLU A 45 29.03 36.84 -38.62
C GLU A 45 29.37 38.26 -38.20
N PHE A 46 29.05 38.66 -36.96
CA PHE A 46 29.42 40.00 -36.44
C PHE A 46 30.93 40.18 -36.31
N THR A 47 31.65 39.14 -35.91
CA THR A 47 33.11 39.16 -35.79
C THR A 47 33.75 39.44 -37.16
N ASN A 48 33.29 38.77 -38.21
CA ASN A 48 33.79 38.96 -39.58
C ASN A 48 33.42 40.36 -40.11
N LEU A 49 32.22 40.83 -39.79
CA LEU A 49 31.79 42.16 -40.21
C LEU A 49 32.67 43.27 -39.55
N CYS A 50 32.93 43.18 -38.26
CA CYS A 50 33.84 44.12 -37.56
C CYS A 50 35.24 44.08 -38.16
N ALA A 51 35.77 42.88 -38.47
CA ALA A 51 37.08 42.73 -39.08
C ALA A 51 37.15 43.38 -40.48
N SER A 52 36.09 43.25 -41.28
CA SER A 52 36.03 43.87 -42.62
C SER A 52 36.06 45.42 -42.61
N TYR A 53 35.59 45.98 -41.46
CA TYR A 53 35.65 47.44 -41.24
C TYR A 53 36.86 47.87 -40.41
N GLY A 54 37.78 46.99 -40.06
CA GLY A 54 38.96 47.29 -39.26
C GLY A 54 38.66 47.71 -37.82
N VAL A 55 37.53 47.33 -37.27
CA VAL A 55 37.11 47.70 -35.90
C VAL A 55 37.11 46.48 -34.97
N THR A 56 37.40 46.73 -33.68
CA THR A 56 37.36 45.70 -32.66
C THR A 56 35.90 45.38 -32.29
N ARG A 57 35.57 44.11 -32.27
CA ARG A 57 34.22 43.61 -31.97
C ARG A 57 33.66 44.08 -30.62
N GLY A 58 34.50 44.21 -29.62
CA GLY A 58 34.06 44.41 -28.22
C GLY A 58 33.36 43.22 -27.61
N SER A 59 32.82 43.36 -26.40
CA SER A 59 32.03 42.32 -25.71
C SER A 59 30.90 42.94 -24.87
N ILE A 60 29.80 42.24 -24.79
CA ILE A 60 28.67 42.60 -23.92
C ILE A 60 28.68 41.69 -22.72
N ALA A 61 28.87 42.22 -21.51
CA ALA A 61 28.93 41.44 -20.29
C ALA A 61 27.52 40.96 -19.88
N LEU A 62 27.41 39.72 -19.45
CA LEU A 62 26.21 39.19 -18.83
C LEU A 62 26.19 39.51 -17.34
N THR A 63 25.29 40.40 -16.91
CA THR A 63 25.21 40.89 -15.53
C THR A 63 24.16 40.20 -14.70
N GLU A 64 23.04 39.76 -15.32
CA GLU A 64 21.95 39.11 -14.63
C GLU A 64 22.20 37.61 -14.48
N GLU A 65 21.75 37.00 -13.36
CA GLU A 65 21.91 35.55 -13.09
C GLU A 65 21.20 34.71 -14.14
N ARG A 66 20.02 35.13 -14.62
CA ARG A 66 19.27 34.42 -15.67
C ARG A 66 20.02 34.30 -16.99
N ASP A 67 20.94 35.25 -17.26
CA ASP A 67 21.76 35.24 -18.45
C ASP A 67 23.02 34.37 -18.28
N LYS A 68 23.56 34.35 -17.07
CA LYS A 68 24.69 33.46 -16.72
C LYS A 68 24.30 32.02 -16.64
N TYR A 69 23.03 31.72 -16.26
CA TYR A 69 22.51 30.38 -16.05
C TYR A 69 21.20 30.13 -16.82
N PRO A 70 21.21 30.15 -18.16
CA PRO A 70 20.02 30.11 -18.99
C PRO A 70 19.22 28.79 -18.84
N ASN A 71 19.89 27.66 -18.54
CA ASN A 71 19.20 26.39 -18.30
C ASN A 71 18.39 26.42 -17.00
N VAL A 72 18.87 27.11 -15.96
CA VAL A 72 18.11 27.29 -14.72
C VAL A 72 16.97 28.29 -14.92
N ALA A 73 17.20 29.35 -15.70
CA ALA A 73 16.14 30.28 -16.08
C ALA A 73 14.98 29.56 -16.78
N LYS A 74 15.29 28.67 -17.72
CA LYS A 74 14.32 27.82 -18.39
C LYS A 74 13.54 26.95 -17.41
N MET A 75 14.21 26.34 -16.42
CA MET A 75 13.52 25.56 -15.38
C MET A 75 12.54 26.41 -14.57
N VAL A 76 12.92 27.66 -14.22
CA VAL A 76 12.02 28.60 -13.53
C VAL A 76 10.79 28.88 -14.38
N VAL A 77 10.98 29.22 -15.66
CA VAL A 77 9.86 29.48 -16.59
C VAL A 77 8.93 28.27 -16.69
N ASN A 78 9.47 27.06 -16.80
CA ASN A 78 8.67 25.82 -16.83
C ASN A 78 7.84 25.65 -15.55
N CYS A 79 8.41 25.93 -14.37
CA CYS A 79 7.69 25.89 -13.11
C CYS A 79 6.57 26.94 -13.03
N TYR A 80 6.79 28.15 -13.55
CA TYR A 80 5.78 29.19 -13.55
C TYR A 80 4.66 28.96 -14.58
N ALA A 81 4.93 28.18 -15.62
CA ALA A 81 3.90 27.78 -16.58
C ALA A 81 2.72 27.05 -15.92
N VAL A 82 2.96 26.28 -14.83
CA VAL A 82 1.86 25.64 -14.07
C VAL A 82 0.98 26.64 -13.31
N LEU A 83 1.41 27.91 -13.21
CA LEU A 83 0.64 29.02 -12.63
C LEU A 83 -0.07 29.86 -13.71
N ASP A 84 -0.02 29.42 -14.99
CA ASP A 84 -0.55 30.15 -16.17
C ASP A 84 0.02 31.56 -16.35
N ARG A 85 1.27 31.78 -15.90
CA ARG A 85 1.93 33.08 -16.07
C ARG A 85 3.43 32.96 -16.34
N THR A 86 3.98 34.02 -16.92
CA THR A 86 5.42 34.14 -17.12
C THR A 86 6.04 34.84 -15.90
N PRO A 87 7.16 34.31 -15.34
CA PRO A 87 7.85 34.99 -14.26
C PRO A 87 8.53 36.27 -14.74
N SER A 88 8.61 37.25 -13.86
CA SER A 88 9.43 38.44 -14.10
C SER A 88 10.94 38.13 -14.08
N GLY A 89 11.77 38.94 -14.70
CA GLY A 89 13.22 38.76 -14.63
C GLY A 89 13.78 38.76 -13.21
N SER A 90 13.17 39.53 -12.30
CA SER A 90 13.55 39.55 -10.88
C SER A 90 13.23 38.21 -10.20
N GLU A 91 12.04 37.61 -10.44
CA GLU A 91 11.68 36.28 -9.91
C GLU A 91 12.64 35.22 -10.43
N ILE A 92 12.99 35.24 -11.71
CA ILE A 92 13.96 34.30 -12.29
C ILE A 92 15.30 34.42 -11.59
N ASN A 93 15.85 35.63 -11.47
CA ASN A 93 17.15 35.88 -10.82
C ASN A 93 17.14 35.43 -9.35
N GLN A 94 16.06 35.68 -8.61
CA GLN A 94 15.91 35.20 -7.21
C GLN A 94 15.92 33.67 -7.10
N TRP A 95 15.19 32.97 -7.97
CA TRP A 95 15.16 31.52 -7.95
C TRP A 95 16.49 30.89 -8.33
N ILE A 96 17.20 31.48 -9.32
CA ILE A 96 18.55 31.04 -9.69
C ILE A 96 19.49 31.19 -8.50
N SER A 97 19.51 32.38 -7.86
CA SER A 97 20.31 32.60 -6.66
C SER A 97 20.00 31.60 -5.54
N LYS A 98 18.72 31.36 -5.24
CA LYS A 98 18.33 30.36 -4.23
C LYS A 98 18.79 28.93 -4.57
N THR A 99 18.61 28.53 -5.84
CA THR A 99 18.92 27.15 -6.29
C THR A 99 20.44 26.90 -6.26
N ARG A 100 21.23 27.91 -6.58
CA ARG A 100 22.68 27.77 -6.60
C ARG A 100 23.35 27.95 -5.24
N ASN A 101 22.75 28.72 -4.34
CA ASN A 101 23.26 28.95 -2.98
C ASN A 101 22.72 27.93 -1.98
N GLY A 102 22.93 26.64 -2.25
CA GLY A 102 22.52 25.53 -1.36
C GLY A 102 21.11 24.99 -1.59
N GLY A 103 20.38 25.51 -2.57
CA GLY A 103 19.09 24.97 -2.98
C GLY A 103 19.22 23.80 -3.97
N SER A 104 18.11 23.41 -4.57
CA SER A 104 18.05 22.34 -5.58
C SER A 104 16.91 22.55 -6.57
N GLY A 105 16.97 21.86 -7.71
CA GLY A 105 15.86 21.84 -8.67
C GLY A 105 14.56 21.35 -8.05
N THR A 106 14.61 20.29 -7.22
CA THR A 106 13.43 19.79 -6.48
C THR A 106 12.86 20.85 -5.53
N ALA A 107 13.70 21.61 -4.84
CA ALA A 107 13.24 22.68 -3.94
C ALA A 107 12.52 23.79 -4.73
N LEU A 108 13.01 24.14 -5.93
CA LEU A 108 12.34 25.08 -6.83
C LEU A 108 10.92 24.57 -7.18
N VAL A 109 10.83 23.39 -7.76
CA VAL A 109 9.54 22.81 -8.18
C VAL A 109 8.57 22.65 -6.99
N LYS A 110 9.05 22.10 -5.88
CA LYS A 110 8.25 21.91 -4.66
C LYS A 110 7.68 23.23 -4.14
N ASN A 111 8.50 24.29 -4.07
CA ASN A 111 8.04 25.58 -3.58
C ASN A 111 6.94 26.18 -4.48
N ILE A 112 7.04 26.02 -5.80
CA ILE A 112 5.99 26.48 -6.72
C ILE A 112 4.70 25.66 -6.56
N LEU A 113 4.79 24.34 -6.58
CA LEU A 113 3.62 23.44 -6.46
C LEU A 113 2.97 23.47 -5.05
N GLN A 114 3.68 23.94 -4.04
CA GLN A 114 3.16 24.15 -2.69
C GLN A 114 2.83 25.61 -2.39
N SER A 115 3.03 26.53 -3.35
CA SER A 115 2.68 27.93 -3.17
C SER A 115 1.17 28.12 -3.01
N ARG A 116 0.78 29.19 -2.28
CA ARG A 116 -0.63 29.56 -2.17
C ARG A 116 -1.27 29.84 -3.53
N GLU A 117 -0.49 30.41 -4.47
CA GLU A 117 -0.92 30.68 -5.84
C GLU A 117 -1.32 29.38 -6.57
N TYR A 118 -0.45 28.38 -6.55
CA TYR A 118 -0.74 27.07 -7.16
C TYR A 118 -1.90 26.37 -6.46
N GLN A 119 -1.94 26.34 -5.14
CA GLN A 119 -3.01 25.68 -4.39
C GLN A 119 -4.39 26.28 -4.66
N ASN A 120 -4.46 27.59 -4.81
CA ASN A 120 -5.72 28.26 -5.18
C ASN A 120 -6.17 27.88 -6.59
N LYS A 121 -5.23 27.83 -7.55
CA LYS A 121 -5.49 27.42 -8.94
C LYS A 121 -5.90 25.96 -9.01
N SER A 122 -5.20 25.07 -8.30
CA SER A 122 -5.33 23.61 -8.39
C SER A 122 -6.35 23.02 -7.42
N LYS A 123 -7.14 23.83 -6.71
CA LYS A 123 -8.07 23.39 -5.66
C LYS A 123 -9.01 22.27 -6.11
N ASN A 124 -9.45 22.29 -7.37
CA ASN A 124 -10.34 21.29 -7.96
C ASN A 124 -9.64 20.50 -9.08
N ALA A 125 -8.30 20.53 -9.15
CA ALA A 125 -7.56 19.85 -10.19
C ALA A 125 -7.70 18.32 -10.04
N SER A 126 -8.02 17.66 -11.15
CA SER A 126 -8.03 16.21 -11.22
C SER A 126 -6.61 15.64 -11.07
N ASP A 127 -6.48 14.33 -10.88
CA ASP A 127 -5.17 13.70 -10.89
C ASP A 127 -4.48 13.80 -12.27
N ALA A 128 -5.26 13.84 -13.36
CA ALA A 128 -4.70 14.05 -14.69
C ALA A 128 -4.09 15.45 -14.83
N ASP A 129 -4.75 16.49 -14.33
CA ASP A 129 -4.24 17.86 -14.34
C ASP A 129 -2.97 17.97 -13.49
N TYR A 130 -2.99 17.39 -12.28
CA TYR A 130 -1.81 17.36 -11.40
C TYR A 130 -0.61 16.65 -12.05
N ILE A 131 -0.84 15.53 -12.72
CA ILE A 131 0.21 14.80 -13.46
C ILE A 131 0.75 15.65 -14.60
N ALA A 132 -0.11 16.34 -15.35
CA ALA A 132 0.32 17.26 -16.41
C ALA A 132 1.18 18.40 -15.86
N ASP A 133 0.79 18.98 -14.73
CA ASP A 133 1.58 20.01 -14.03
C ASP A 133 2.95 19.48 -13.57
N LEU A 134 3.04 18.22 -13.10
CA LEU A 134 4.33 17.61 -12.78
C LEU A 134 5.24 17.50 -14.01
N TYR A 135 4.71 17.04 -15.16
CA TYR A 135 5.47 16.96 -16.40
C TYR A 135 5.96 18.35 -16.85
N GLN A 136 5.09 19.35 -16.76
CA GLN A 136 5.46 20.71 -17.11
C GLN A 136 6.51 21.28 -16.16
N ALA A 137 6.33 21.15 -14.84
CA ALA A 137 7.24 21.74 -13.86
C ALA A 137 8.61 21.07 -13.81
N PHE A 138 8.66 19.71 -13.87
CA PHE A 138 9.92 18.97 -13.78
C PHE A 138 10.67 18.88 -15.12
N PHE A 139 9.93 18.71 -16.23
CA PHE A 139 10.54 18.38 -17.53
C PHE A 139 10.35 19.48 -18.58
N GLY A 140 9.43 20.42 -18.37
CA GLY A 140 9.11 21.48 -19.33
C GLY A 140 8.50 20.96 -20.61
N ARG A 141 7.71 19.87 -20.51
CA ARG A 141 7.00 19.27 -21.63
C ARG A 141 5.61 18.77 -21.22
N SER A 142 4.76 18.58 -22.20
CA SER A 142 3.47 17.90 -21.99
C SER A 142 3.68 16.39 -21.78
N CYS A 143 2.74 15.76 -21.09
CA CYS A 143 2.60 14.31 -21.00
C CYS A 143 1.66 13.79 -22.08
N ASN A 144 1.83 12.53 -22.47
CA ASN A 144 0.89 11.83 -23.31
C ASN A 144 -0.14 11.04 -22.48
N THR A 145 -1.20 10.55 -23.13
CA THR A 145 -2.30 9.82 -22.48
C THR A 145 -1.82 8.58 -21.73
N SER A 146 -0.85 7.85 -22.26
CA SER A 146 -0.30 6.63 -21.63
C SER A 146 0.47 6.97 -20.35
N GLU A 147 1.25 8.04 -20.35
CA GLU A 147 1.97 8.54 -19.17
C GLU A 147 0.98 8.95 -18.07
N VAL A 148 -0.08 9.69 -18.43
CA VAL A 148 -1.14 10.07 -17.48
C VAL A 148 -1.79 8.84 -16.88
N GLN A 149 -2.19 7.86 -17.70
CA GLN A 149 -2.85 6.66 -17.21
C GLN A 149 -1.93 5.83 -16.28
N SER A 150 -0.65 5.73 -16.61
CA SER A 150 0.33 5.02 -15.78
C SER A 150 0.43 5.63 -14.38
N TRP A 151 0.51 6.95 -14.27
CA TRP A 151 0.59 7.63 -12.98
C TRP A 151 -0.74 7.64 -12.21
N LYS A 152 -1.89 7.71 -12.90
CA LYS A 152 -3.21 7.49 -12.27
C LYS A 152 -3.30 6.10 -11.66
N ASN A 153 -2.78 5.07 -12.33
CA ASN A 153 -2.72 3.71 -11.78
C ASN A 153 -1.81 3.64 -10.54
N VAL A 154 -0.74 4.44 -10.48
CA VAL A 154 0.08 4.55 -9.26
C VAL A 154 -0.70 5.19 -8.12
N LEU A 155 -1.41 6.29 -8.36
CA LEU A 155 -2.25 6.95 -7.35
C LEU A 155 -3.38 6.06 -6.85
N SER A 156 -4.01 5.29 -7.74
CA SER A 156 -5.07 4.34 -7.36
C SER A 156 -4.58 3.21 -6.43
N ASN A 157 -3.27 2.99 -6.33
CA ASN A 157 -2.66 2.10 -5.33
C ASN A 157 -2.55 2.73 -3.93
N GLY A 158 -3.17 3.89 -3.67
CA GLY A 158 -3.30 4.48 -2.34
C GLY A 158 -2.17 5.39 -1.89
N VAL A 159 -1.13 5.60 -2.72
CA VAL A 159 -0.07 6.58 -2.44
C VAL A 159 -0.55 8.02 -2.64
N SER A 160 0.17 8.99 -2.08
CA SER A 160 -0.18 10.39 -2.18
C SER A 160 0.39 11.06 -3.45
N ARG A 161 -0.09 12.27 -3.76
CA ARG A 161 0.51 13.13 -4.79
C ARG A 161 1.98 13.50 -4.47
N ASN A 162 2.35 13.54 -3.18
CA ASN A 162 3.74 13.77 -2.77
C ASN A 162 4.66 12.60 -3.15
N TYR A 163 4.14 11.37 -3.16
CA TYR A 163 4.87 10.21 -3.68
C TYR A 163 5.20 10.40 -5.17
N LEU A 164 4.24 10.81 -5.99
CA LEU A 164 4.50 11.08 -7.41
C LEU A 164 5.58 12.14 -7.57
N MET A 165 5.46 13.25 -6.86
CA MET A 165 6.46 14.34 -6.91
C MET A 165 7.86 13.81 -6.54
N ALA A 166 7.99 12.89 -5.58
CA ALA A 166 9.26 12.27 -5.23
C ALA A 166 9.81 11.38 -6.35
N GLN A 167 8.94 10.64 -7.06
CA GLN A 167 9.35 9.84 -8.22
C GLN A 167 9.86 10.73 -9.37
N PHE A 168 9.18 11.84 -9.67
CA PHE A 168 9.62 12.83 -10.66
C PHE A 168 10.98 13.43 -10.29
N ALA A 169 11.16 13.84 -9.04
CA ALA A 169 12.41 14.39 -8.53
C ALA A 169 13.59 13.42 -8.63
N SER A 170 13.34 12.12 -8.48
CA SER A 170 14.37 11.08 -8.54
C SER A 170 14.65 10.55 -9.96
N SER A 171 13.85 10.98 -10.96
CA SER A 171 13.95 10.50 -12.34
C SER A 171 15.26 10.87 -13.01
N ALA A 172 15.72 10.04 -13.95
CA ALA A 172 16.91 10.32 -14.75
C ALA A 172 16.73 11.59 -15.62
N GLU A 173 15.53 11.82 -16.15
CA GLU A 173 15.19 13.01 -16.96
C GLU A 173 15.40 14.29 -16.15
N PHE A 174 14.87 14.36 -14.93
CA PHE A 174 15.05 15.54 -14.08
C PHE A 174 16.49 15.75 -13.63
N LYS A 175 17.18 14.68 -13.24
CA LYS A 175 18.60 14.73 -12.86
C LYS A 175 19.45 15.29 -13.99
N LYS A 176 19.20 14.87 -15.25
CA LYS A 176 19.88 15.38 -16.43
C LYS A 176 19.60 16.87 -16.63
N THR A 177 18.35 17.31 -16.46
CA THR A 177 17.97 18.74 -16.55
C THR A 177 18.71 19.58 -15.52
N CYS A 178 18.74 19.14 -14.26
CA CYS A 178 19.48 19.83 -13.19
C CYS A 178 20.99 19.88 -13.46
N SER A 179 21.58 18.78 -13.91
CA SER A 179 23.00 18.70 -14.27
C SER A 179 23.36 19.67 -15.39
N ALA A 180 22.52 19.79 -16.43
CA ALA A 180 22.69 20.78 -17.50
C ALA A 180 22.63 22.23 -17.00
N GLY A 181 21.91 22.50 -15.92
CA GLY A 181 21.87 23.78 -15.22
C GLY A 181 22.99 24.00 -14.20
N GLY A 182 23.84 23.01 -13.96
CA GLY A 182 24.90 23.05 -12.95
C GLY A 182 24.37 23.17 -11.53
N ILE A 183 23.19 22.55 -11.23
CA ILE A 183 22.55 22.57 -9.92
C ILE A 183 22.28 21.15 -9.42
N SER A 184 22.17 20.99 -8.10
CA SER A 184 21.72 19.74 -7.49
C SER A 184 20.26 19.43 -7.86
N SER A 185 19.93 18.19 -8.16
CA SER A 185 18.54 17.78 -8.31
C SER A 185 17.78 17.84 -6.98
N GLY A 186 18.41 17.48 -5.89
CA GLY A 186 17.75 17.31 -4.59
C GLY A 186 16.84 16.08 -4.55
N ASN A 187 16.08 15.96 -3.45
CA ASN A 187 15.11 14.89 -3.23
C ASN A 187 13.87 15.42 -2.47
N ILE A 188 12.84 14.58 -2.40
CA ILE A 188 11.65 14.80 -1.56
C ILE A 188 11.64 13.74 -0.47
N THR A 189 11.60 14.18 0.79
CA THR A 189 11.41 13.29 1.93
C THR A 189 9.95 12.89 2.03
N LEU A 190 9.70 11.57 1.98
CA LEU A 190 8.37 11.02 2.20
C LEU A 190 8.07 10.99 3.71
N THR A 191 6.95 11.55 4.11
CA THR A 191 6.53 11.65 5.52
C THR A 191 5.45 10.66 5.90
N GLU A 192 4.54 10.35 4.96
CA GLU A 192 3.44 9.41 5.17
C GLU A 192 3.91 7.96 5.01
N GLU A 193 3.42 7.07 5.86
CA GLU A 193 3.82 5.65 5.80
C GLU A 193 3.30 4.96 4.53
N ARG A 194 2.14 5.36 4.00
CA ARG A 194 1.63 4.85 2.72
C ARG A 194 2.56 5.15 1.55
N ASP A 195 3.32 6.25 1.61
CA ASP A 195 4.30 6.62 0.60
C ASP A 195 5.64 5.90 0.80
N LYS A 196 6.04 5.66 2.04
CA LYS A 196 7.24 4.86 2.38
C LYS A 196 7.04 3.37 2.10
N HIS A 197 5.79 2.90 2.21
CA HIS A 197 5.40 1.49 2.01
C HIS A 197 4.35 1.33 0.89
N PRO A 198 4.67 1.72 -0.37
CA PRO A 198 3.69 1.76 -1.46
C PRO A 198 3.09 0.39 -1.80
N GLY A 199 3.82 -0.69 -1.54
CA GLY A 199 3.30 -2.04 -1.72
C GLY A 199 2.22 -2.41 -0.71
N VAL A 200 2.34 -1.96 0.55
CA VAL A 200 1.29 -2.14 1.57
C VAL A 200 0.10 -1.23 1.26
N ALA A 201 0.34 0.01 0.83
CA ALA A 201 -0.72 0.91 0.38
C ALA A 201 -1.55 0.28 -0.76
N LYS A 202 -0.89 -0.39 -1.72
CA LYS A 202 -1.56 -1.13 -2.78
C LYS A 202 -2.43 -2.28 -2.25
N MET A 203 -1.96 -3.02 -1.25
CA MET A 203 -2.77 -4.08 -0.61
C MET A 203 -4.02 -3.47 0.04
N VAL A 204 -3.87 -2.35 0.75
CA VAL A 204 -5.00 -1.62 1.34
C VAL A 204 -5.98 -1.15 0.27
N ALA A 205 -5.51 -0.56 -0.83
CA ALA A 205 -6.35 -0.11 -1.94
C ALA A 205 -7.15 -1.29 -2.55
N GLY A 206 -6.53 -2.46 -2.73
CA GLY A 206 -7.19 -3.69 -3.18
C GLY A 206 -8.30 -4.13 -2.23
N CYS A 207 -8.09 -4.01 -0.92
CA CYS A 207 -9.11 -4.29 0.08
C CYS A 207 -10.29 -3.30 0.01
N TYR A 208 -10.07 -2.03 -0.28
CA TYR A 208 -11.15 -1.06 -0.51
C TYR A 208 -11.89 -1.30 -1.83
N GLN A 209 -11.18 -1.78 -2.84
CA GLN A 209 -11.79 -2.11 -4.13
C GLN A 209 -12.89 -3.17 -3.99
N ILE A 210 -12.72 -4.19 -3.14
CA ILE A 210 -13.77 -5.20 -2.91
C ILE A 210 -14.99 -4.63 -2.17
N LEU A 211 -14.85 -3.51 -1.48
CA LEU A 211 -15.98 -2.77 -0.90
C LEU A 211 -16.70 -1.90 -1.95
N GLY A 212 -16.09 -1.68 -3.13
CA GLY A 212 -16.66 -0.86 -4.20
C GLY A 212 -16.49 0.64 -3.98
N ARG A 213 -15.51 1.07 -3.16
CA ARG A 213 -15.25 2.48 -2.90
C ARG A 213 -13.75 2.82 -2.89
N THR A 214 -13.45 4.08 -3.13
CA THR A 214 -12.10 4.62 -3.03
C THR A 214 -11.84 5.07 -1.59
N PRO A 215 -10.72 4.65 -0.95
CA PRO A 215 -10.38 5.09 0.40
C PRO A 215 -9.95 6.56 0.42
N ALA A 216 -10.20 7.25 1.52
CA ALA A 216 -9.51 8.49 1.83
C ALA A 216 -8.02 8.22 2.14
N GLY A 217 -7.14 9.20 1.85
CA GLY A 217 -5.71 9.06 2.13
C GLY A 217 -5.39 8.73 3.59
N THR A 218 -6.16 9.28 4.53
CA THR A 218 -6.05 9.00 5.97
C THR A 218 -6.42 7.56 6.32
N GLU A 219 -7.39 6.96 5.62
CA GLU A 219 -7.76 5.55 5.83
C GLU A 219 -6.61 4.64 5.38
N VAL A 220 -6.03 4.91 4.20
CA VAL A 220 -4.86 4.15 3.71
C VAL A 220 -3.68 4.28 4.67
N GLU A 221 -3.37 5.50 5.09
CA GLU A 221 -2.28 5.78 6.03
C GLU A 221 -2.45 5.02 7.35
N ASN A 222 -3.66 4.99 7.92
CA ASN A 222 -3.95 4.30 9.18
C ASN A 222 -3.81 2.77 9.03
N TRP A 223 -4.32 2.19 7.94
CA TRP A 223 -4.16 0.77 7.67
C TRP A 223 -2.70 0.38 7.43
N VAL A 224 -1.95 1.19 6.66
CA VAL A 224 -0.53 0.95 6.45
C VAL A 224 0.22 0.98 7.77
N LYS A 225 0.06 2.04 8.58
CA LYS A 225 0.67 2.14 9.92
C LYS A 225 0.37 0.93 10.78
N LYS A 226 -0.91 0.55 10.89
CA LYS A 226 -1.31 -0.62 11.67
C LYS A 226 -0.62 -1.90 11.18
N THR A 227 -0.60 -2.11 9.85
CA THR A 227 -0.06 -3.34 9.25
C THR A 227 1.45 -3.47 9.47
N ILE A 228 2.22 -2.37 9.32
CA ILE A 228 3.69 -2.40 9.45
C ILE A 228 4.17 -2.39 10.91
N THR A 229 3.37 -1.90 11.86
CA THR A 229 3.79 -1.80 13.28
C THR A 229 3.35 -3.00 14.11
N THR A 230 2.06 -3.29 14.09
CA THR A 230 1.45 -4.29 15.00
C THR A 230 0.60 -5.32 14.27
N GLY A 231 0.40 -5.17 12.97
CA GLY A 231 -0.47 -6.03 12.17
C GLY A 231 0.28 -7.11 11.39
N SER A 232 -0.45 -7.71 10.47
CA SER A 232 0.02 -8.66 9.45
C SER A 232 -0.79 -8.49 8.17
N GLY A 233 -0.31 -9.06 7.07
CA GLY A 233 -1.05 -9.05 5.81
C GLY A 233 -2.42 -9.76 5.93
N ALA A 234 -2.48 -10.87 6.67
CA ALA A 234 -3.73 -11.58 6.92
C ALA A 234 -4.71 -10.76 7.77
N GLU A 235 -4.24 -10.09 8.84
CA GLU A 235 -5.08 -9.21 9.65
C GLU A 235 -5.59 -8.00 8.88
N LEU A 236 -4.79 -7.47 7.94
CA LEU A 236 -5.24 -6.44 7.02
C LEU A 236 -6.43 -6.93 6.20
N ALA A 237 -6.29 -8.05 5.48
CA ALA A 237 -7.35 -8.60 4.65
C ALA A 237 -8.59 -9.01 5.47
N ASP A 238 -8.41 -9.65 6.62
CA ASP A 238 -9.49 -10.05 7.53
C ASP A 238 -10.29 -8.84 8.03
N GLY A 239 -9.65 -7.70 8.26
CA GLY A 239 -10.32 -6.46 8.64
C GLY A 239 -11.38 -6.00 7.63
N PHE A 240 -11.24 -6.38 6.37
CA PHE A 240 -12.21 -6.10 5.31
C PHE A 240 -13.18 -7.26 5.11
N PHE A 241 -12.71 -8.48 4.91
CA PHE A 241 -13.57 -9.65 4.67
C PHE A 241 -14.53 -9.96 5.82
N LYS A 242 -14.16 -9.66 7.06
CA LYS A 242 -14.99 -9.84 8.27
C LYS A 242 -15.78 -8.59 8.64
N SER A 243 -15.65 -7.48 7.89
CA SER A 243 -16.40 -6.26 8.15
C SER A 243 -17.88 -6.40 7.86
N GLN A 244 -18.73 -5.66 8.59
CA GLN A 244 -20.15 -5.58 8.30
C GLN A 244 -20.40 -5.01 6.90
N GLU A 245 -19.56 -4.07 6.43
CA GLU A 245 -19.63 -3.47 5.10
C GLU A 245 -19.51 -4.54 4.00
N TYR A 246 -18.54 -5.47 4.14
CA TYR A 246 -18.38 -6.57 3.20
C TYR A 246 -19.50 -7.61 3.30
N HIS A 247 -19.92 -7.99 4.51
CA HIS A 247 -21.03 -8.93 4.71
C HIS A 247 -22.34 -8.45 4.09
N ASN A 248 -22.63 -7.16 4.18
CA ASN A 248 -23.84 -6.57 3.59
C ASN A 248 -23.89 -6.68 2.05
N LYS A 249 -22.77 -6.95 1.38
CA LYS A 249 -22.74 -7.15 -0.08
C LYS A 249 -23.34 -8.47 -0.54
N ASN A 250 -23.52 -9.45 0.35
CA ASN A 250 -24.08 -10.78 0.04
C ASN A 250 -23.44 -11.41 -1.22
N THR A 251 -22.11 -11.38 -1.31
CA THR A 251 -21.38 -11.83 -2.49
C THR A 251 -21.60 -13.32 -2.76
N SER A 252 -21.76 -13.69 -4.06
CA SER A 252 -21.74 -15.10 -4.48
C SER A 252 -20.37 -15.73 -4.24
N ASN A 253 -20.26 -17.08 -4.30
CA ASN A 253 -18.96 -17.76 -4.22
C ASN A 253 -18.01 -17.33 -5.34
N ALA A 254 -18.52 -17.13 -6.56
CA ALA A 254 -17.75 -16.62 -7.68
C ALA A 254 -17.18 -15.22 -7.39
N GLN A 255 -18.01 -14.32 -6.86
CA GLN A 255 -17.56 -12.97 -6.49
C GLN A 255 -16.56 -13.02 -5.35
N TYR A 256 -16.79 -13.84 -4.33
CA TYR A 256 -15.88 -14.02 -3.20
C TYR A 256 -14.48 -14.48 -3.64
N VAL A 257 -14.37 -15.40 -4.59
CA VAL A 257 -13.08 -15.82 -5.15
C VAL A 257 -12.38 -14.66 -5.86
N ASN A 258 -13.09 -13.89 -6.69
CA ASN A 258 -12.52 -12.72 -7.35
C ASN A 258 -12.06 -11.67 -6.34
N ASP A 259 -12.83 -11.47 -5.28
CA ASP A 259 -12.50 -10.53 -4.21
C ASP A 259 -11.23 -10.97 -3.45
N LEU A 260 -11.03 -12.29 -3.21
CA LEU A 260 -9.79 -12.81 -2.63
C LEU A 260 -8.57 -12.49 -3.49
N TYR A 261 -8.63 -12.75 -4.79
CA TYR A 261 -7.52 -12.43 -5.71
C TYR A 261 -7.26 -10.93 -5.77
N THR A 262 -8.31 -10.12 -5.81
CA THR A 262 -8.19 -8.66 -5.84
C THR A 262 -7.59 -8.09 -4.56
N ALA A 263 -8.16 -8.44 -3.40
CA ALA A 263 -7.73 -7.87 -2.12
C ALA A 263 -6.37 -8.39 -1.65
N ILE A 264 -6.11 -9.70 -1.83
CA ILE A 264 -4.92 -10.36 -1.28
C ILE A 264 -3.73 -10.26 -2.23
N PHE A 265 -3.94 -10.48 -3.54
CA PHE A 265 -2.87 -10.50 -4.52
C PHE A 265 -2.80 -9.27 -5.43
N GLY A 266 -3.85 -8.42 -5.45
CA GLY A 266 -3.94 -7.24 -6.30
C GLY A 266 -3.97 -7.57 -7.80
N ARG A 267 -4.58 -8.71 -8.16
CA ARG A 267 -4.74 -9.20 -9.53
C ARG A 267 -6.05 -9.96 -9.72
N THR A 268 -6.42 -10.20 -10.96
CA THR A 268 -7.54 -11.10 -11.31
C THR A 268 -7.14 -12.56 -11.10
N ALA A 269 -8.12 -13.41 -10.82
CA ALA A 269 -7.94 -14.85 -10.78
C ALA A 269 -7.63 -15.40 -12.19
N ASP A 270 -6.71 -16.35 -12.27
CA ASP A 270 -6.60 -17.18 -13.46
C ASP A 270 -7.75 -18.20 -13.52
N SER A 271 -8.08 -18.68 -14.73
CA SER A 271 -9.25 -19.56 -14.94
C SER A 271 -9.20 -20.84 -14.12
N ARG A 272 -8.00 -21.41 -13.90
CA ARG A 272 -7.83 -22.65 -13.13
C ARG A 272 -8.02 -22.40 -11.64
N GLY A 273 -7.37 -21.38 -11.10
CA GLY A 273 -7.48 -21.00 -9.70
C GLY A 273 -8.91 -20.58 -9.35
N PHE A 274 -9.55 -19.78 -10.23
CA PHE A 274 -10.95 -19.41 -10.06
C PHE A 274 -11.87 -20.62 -9.97
N SER A 275 -11.78 -21.54 -10.94
CA SER A 275 -12.64 -22.74 -10.98
C SER A 275 -12.42 -23.65 -9.78
N SER A 276 -11.17 -23.87 -9.38
CA SER A 276 -10.84 -24.72 -8.23
C SER A 276 -11.44 -24.18 -6.94
N TRP A 277 -11.26 -22.89 -6.64
CA TRP A 277 -11.76 -22.30 -5.40
C TRP A 277 -13.27 -22.14 -5.39
N LYS A 278 -13.86 -21.75 -6.54
CA LYS A 278 -15.32 -21.69 -6.66
C LYS A 278 -15.96 -23.07 -6.41
N ASN A 279 -15.43 -24.13 -7.03
CA ASN A 279 -15.92 -25.48 -6.82
C ASN A 279 -15.77 -25.95 -5.36
N ALA A 280 -14.67 -25.62 -4.69
CA ALA A 280 -14.48 -25.94 -3.27
C ALA A 280 -15.60 -25.28 -2.42
N LEU A 281 -15.89 -24.00 -2.65
CA LEU A 281 -16.95 -23.28 -1.96
C LEU A 281 -18.35 -23.85 -2.27
N ASP A 282 -18.62 -24.18 -3.54
CA ASP A 282 -19.90 -24.76 -3.96
C ASP A 282 -20.13 -26.17 -3.37
N ASN A 283 -19.05 -26.89 -3.09
CA ASN A 283 -19.06 -28.20 -2.42
C ASN A 283 -19.01 -28.08 -0.88
N GLY A 284 -19.25 -26.90 -0.31
CA GLY A 284 -19.42 -26.70 1.12
C GLY A 284 -18.16 -26.39 1.92
N THR A 285 -17.00 -26.16 1.27
CA THR A 285 -15.82 -25.64 1.96
C THR A 285 -16.14 -24.22 2.46
N SER A 286 -15.82 -23.92 3.72
CA SER A 286 -16.13 -22.60 4.28
C SER A 286 -15.28 -21.49 3.63
N ARG A 287 -15.83 -20.26 3.58
CA ARG A 287 -15.10 -19.09 3.09
C ARG A 287 -13.84 -18.80 3.92
N ASP A 288 -13.88 -19.08 5.22
CA ASP A 288 -12.72 -18.92 6.11
C ASP A 288 -11.61 -19.91 5.78
N THR A 289 -11.95 -21.17 5.50
CA THR A 289 -11.00 -22.19 5.05
C THR A 289 -10.32 -21.77 3.76
N VAL A 290 -11.08 -21.31 2.77
CA VAL A 290 -10.52 -20.85 1.49
C VAL A 290 -9.63 -19.64 1.70
N ARG A 291 -10.06 -18.64 2.48
CA ARG A 291 -9.27 -17.43 2.76
C ARG A 291 -7.96 -17.76 3.49
N ASN A 292 -8.00 -18.66 4.48
CA ASN A 292 -6.78 -19.12 5.15
C ASN A 292 -5.82 -19.84 4.19
N ALA A 293 -6.32 -20.59 3.21
CA ALA A 293 -5.46 -21.21 2.19
C ALA A 293 -4.74 -20.16 1.33
N PHE A 294 -5.37 -19.01 1.07
CA PHE A 294 -4.70 -17.88 0.42
C PHE A 294 -3.56 -17.33 1.28
N TYR A 295 -3.76 -17.17 2.59
CA TYR A 295 -2.72 -16.69 3.52
C TYR A 295 -1.54 -17.66 3.64
N GLU A 296 -1.80 -18.96 3.54
CA GLU A 296 -0.76 -19.98 3.59
C GLU A 296 -0.04 -20.19 2.24
N SER A 297 -0.52 -19.58 1.17
CA SER A 297 0.09 -19.72 -0.15
C SER A 297 1.49 -19.10 -0.22
N ALA A 298 2.36 -19.70 -1.06
CA ALA A 298 3.69 -19.15 -1.31
C ALA A 298 3.62 -17.75 -1.92
N GLU A 299 2.60 -17.46 -2.76
CA GLU A 299 2.40 -16.15 -3.38
C GLU A 299 2.17 -15.07 -2.31
N PHE A 300 1.29 -15.32 -1.34
CA PHE A 300 1.02 -14.37 -0.27
C PHE A 300 2.23 -14.13 0.64
N LYS A 301 2.91 -15.21 1.05
CA LYS A 301 4.11 -15.14 1.87
C LYS A 301 5.22 -14.34 1.18
N GLN A 302 5.42 -14.55 -0.12
CA GLN A 302 6.38 -13.78 -0.90
C GLN A 302 5.96 -12.30 -1.05
N LEU A 303 4.67 -12.03 -1.25
CA LEU A 303 4.14 -10.66 -1.32
C LEU A 303 4.37 -9.91 -0.01
N CYS A 304 4.05 -10.52 1.12
CA CYS A 304 4.29 -9.94 2.44
C CYS A 304 5.79 -9.69 2.70
N LYS A 305 6.63 -10.69 2.42
CA LYS A 305 8.10 -10.58 2.53
C LYS A 305 8.65 -9.44 1.66
N LYS A 306 8.19 -9.32 0.40
CA LYS A 306 8.59 -8.24 -0.51
C LYS A 306 8.26 -6.86 0.07
N ASN A 307 7.14 -6.75 0.79
CA ASN A 307 6.66 -5.50 1.37
C ASN A 307 7.15 -5.28 2.82
N GLY A 308 8.00 -6.16 3.35
CA GLY A 308 8.57 -6.05 4.69
C GLY A 308 7.56 -6.18 5.83
N ILE A 309 6.45 -6.92 5.61
CA ILE A 309 5.41 -7.16 6.62
C ILE A 309 5.31 -8.65 6.98
N VAL A 310 4.81 -8.92 8.17
CA VAL A 310 4.45 -10.27 8.59
C VAL A 310 3.27 -10.77 7.77
N ASP A 311 3.32 -11.97 7.23
CA ASP A 311 2.23 -12.57 6.46
C ASP A 311 1.02 -12.89 7.35
N LYS A 312 1.23 -13.68 8.41
CA LYS A 312 0.21 -14.07 9.36
C LYS A 312 0.79 -14.17 10.76
N LYS A 313 0.08 -13.65 11.75
CA LYS A 313 0.38 -13.88 13.16
C LYS A 313 -0.43 -15.06 13.65
N ASN A 314 0.26 -16.06 14.09
CA ASN A 314 -0.38 -17.18 14.78
C ASN A 314 -0.51 -16.81 16.25
N ARG A 315 -1.76 -16.59 16.71
CA ARG A 315 -2.06 -16.30 18.11
C ARG A 315 -1.74 -17.50 18.99
N TYR A 316 -1.96 -18.71 18.43
CA TYR A 316 -1.68 -19.99 19.06
C TYR A 316 -0.79 -20.83 18.12
N PRO A 317 0.55 -20.64 18.13
CA PRO A 317 1.44 -21.27 17.14
C PRO A 317 1.39 -22.79 17.09
N LYS A 318 1.19 -23.47 18.23
CA LYS A 318 1.07 -24.94 18.29
C LYS A 318 -0.26 -25.42 17.68
N ALA A 319 -1.35 -24.68 17.93
CA ALA A 319 -2.64 -24.93 17.29
C ALA A 319 -2.55 -24.73 15.77
N ALA A 320 -1.93 -23.63 15.33
CA ALA A 320 -1.71 -23.36 13.92
C ALA A 320 -0.88 -24.47 13.23
N ALA A 321 0.14 -25.00 13.90
CA ALA A 321 0.95 -26.10 13.38
C ALA A 321 0.13 -27.38 13.16
N VAL A 322 -0.83 -27.66 14.03
CA VAL A 322 -1.79 -28.78 13.85
C VAL A 322 -2.77 -28.50 12.73
N LEU A 323 -3.37 -27.30 12.69
CA LEU A 323 -4.31 -26.90 11.64
C LEU A 323 -3.69 -26.95 10.24
N ASN A 324 -2.39 -26.65 10.11
CA ASN A 324 -1.65 -26.83 8.85
C ASN A 324 -1.55 -28.28 8.38
N GLN A 325 -1.64 -29.25 9.29
CA GLN A 325 -1.58 -30.68 8.98
C GLN A 325 -2.96 -31.27 8.66
N VAL A 326 -3.99 -30.85 9.40
CA VAL A 326 -5.33 -31.47 9.33
C VAL A 326 -6.35 -30.65 8.55
N GLY A 327 -6.02 -29.40 8.23
CA GLY A 327 -6.91 -28.43 7.57
C GLY A 327 -7.41 -27.33 8.53
N TRP A 328 -7.60 -26.14 7.99
CA TRP A 328 -8.11 -24.96 8.73
C TRP A 328 -9.65 -25.01 8.81
N ASP A 329 -10.15 -26.04 9.47
CA ASP A 329 -11.58 -26.35 9.62
C ASP A 329 -11.90 -26.75 11.06
N LEU A 330 -13.06 -26.28 11.58
CA LEU A 330 -13.45 -26.51 12.97
C LEU A 330 -13.69 -27.98 13.26
N LYS A 331 -14.25 -28.74 12.29
CA LYS A 331 -14.52 -30.18 12.45
C LYS A 331 -13.23 -30.98 12.41
N ALA A 332 -12.27 -30.64 11.54
CA ALA A 332 -10.95 -31.24 11.50
C ALA A 332 -10.18 -31.01 12.81
N ALA A 333 -10.21 -29.81 13.36
CA ALA A 333 -9.65 -29.47 14.66
C ALA A 333 -10.27 -30.33 15.80
N PHE A 334 -11.59 -30.44 15.79
CA PHE A 334 -12.31 -31.27 16.77
C PHE A 334 -11.91 -32.75 16.67
N GLN A 335 -11.88 -33.29 15.45
CA GLN A 335 -11.52 -34.68 15.21
C GLN A 335 -10.09 -35.00 15.65
N TRP A 336 -9.16 -34.08 15.44
CA TRP A 336 -7.78 -34.23 15.91
C TRP A 336 -7.73 -34.35 17.45
N SER A 337 -8.44 -33.45 18.16
CA SER A 337 -8.50 -33.49 19.62
C SER A 337 -9.22 -34.75 20.15
N ALA A 338 -10.32 -35.13 19.52
CA ALA A 338 -11.05 -36.35 19.85
C ALA A 338 -10.28 -37.65 19.51
N GLY A 339 -9.31 -37.57 18.60
CA GLY A 339 -8.42 -38.69 18.23
C GLY A 339 -7.23 -38.91 19.17
N MET A 340 -7.05 -38.08 20.19
CA MET A 340 -5.95 -38.25 21.17
C MET A 340 -6.10 -39.54 21.96
N LYS A 341 -4.95 -40.13 22.33
CA LYS A 341 -4.95 -41.23 23.29
C LYS A 341 -5.32 -40.71 24.67
N TYR A 342 -6.38 -41.25 25.29
CA TYR A 342 -6.75 -40.91 26.65
C TYR A 342 -5.63 -41.32 27.63
N SER A 343 -5.27 -40.45 28.53
CA SER A 343 -4.35 -40.70 29.63
C SER A 343 -4.73 -39.84 30.85
N LYS A 344 -4.58 -40.40 32.06
CA LYS A 344 -4.73 -39.58 33.26
C LYS A 344 -3.66 -38.51 33.28
N TYR A 345 -4.09 -37.27 33.45
CA TYR A 345 -3.21 -36.11 33.56
C TYR A 345 -3.64 -35.27 34.76
N THR A 346 -2.76 -35.17 35.74
CA THR A 346 -3.01 -34.38 36.96
C THR A 346 -2.13 -33.16 36.94
N ALA A 347 -2.73 -31.98 36.91
CA ALA A 347 -2.01 -30.73 37.02
C ALA A 347 -1.63 -30.47 38.49
N THR A 348 -0.50 -29.83 38.71
CA THR A 348 0.04 -29.49 40.04
C THR A 348 -0.60 -28.25 40.68
N ALA A 349 -1.40 -27.49 39.93
CA ALA A 349 -2.16 -26.31 40.36
C ALA A 349 -3.47 -26.26 39.55
N ALA A 350 -4.32 -25.23 39.73
CA ALA A 350 -5.51 -24.99 38.90
C ALA A 350 -5.11 -24.21 37.61
N PRO A 351 -4.58 -24.86 36.58
CA PRO A 351 -4.06 -24.22 35.40
C PRO A 351 -5.17 -23.81 34.44
N GLY A 352 -4.87 -22.80 33.61
CA GLY A 352 -5.74 -22.35 32.53
C GLY A 352 -5.66 -23.22 31.26
N THR A 353 -6.43 -22.80 30.25
CA THR A 353 -6.53 -23.46 28.95
C THR A 353 -5.16 -23.69 28.29
N GLU A 354 -4.30 -22.67 28.27
CA GLU A 354 -2.97 -22.76 27.62
C GLU A 354 -2.09 -23.87 28.19
N TYR A 355 -2.12 -24.06 29.50
CA TYR A 355 -1.31 -25.10 30.15
C TYR A 355 -1.69 -26.50 29.67
N TYR A 356 -2.98 -26.81 29.65
CA TYR A 356 -3.49 -28.09 29.17
C TYR A 356 -3.29 -28.28 27.67
N ALA A 357 -3.53 -27.23 26.87
CA ALA A 357 -3.33 -27.26 25.43
C ALA A 357 -1.88 -27.53 25.07
N ASN A 358 -0.92 -26.88 25.76
CA ASN A 358 0.50 -27.09 25.55
C ASN A 358 0.93 -28.52 25.78
N HIS A 359 0.39 -29.20 26.78
CA HIS A 359 0.61 -30.63 27.02
C HIS A 359 0.06 -31.48 25.84
N GLY A 360 -1.19 -31.24 25.45
CA GLY A 360 -1.86 -32.02 24.39
C GLY A 360 -1.16 -31.86 23.03
N PHE A 361 -0.78 -30.67 22.62
CA PHE A 361 -0.02 -30.46 21.39
C PHE A 361 1.35 -31.11 21.40
N THR A 362 1.99 -31.21 22.57
CA THR A 362 3.32 -31.81 22.70
C THR A 362 3.27 -33.31 22.74
N CYS A 363 2.38 -33.88 23.60
CA CYS A 363 2.34 -35.30 23.91
C CYS A 363 1.31 -36.11 23.09
N LYS A 364 0.31 -35.42 22.50
CA LYS A 364 -0.85 -36.05 21.80
C LYS A 364 -1.62 -37.05 22.67
N THR A 365 -1.58 -36.86 23.98
CA THR A 365 -2.29 -37.69 24.97
C THR A 365 -2.82 -36.78 26.07
N GLY A 366 -3.91 -37.17 26.73
CA GLY A 366 -4.43 -36.39 27.85
C GLY A 366 -5.83 -36.85 28.26
N ASN A 367 -6.38 -36.17 29.25
CA ASN A 367 -7.74 -36.35 29.73
C ASN A 367 -8.70 -35.33 29.08
N CYS A 368 -9.95 -35.27 29.55
CA CYS A 368 -10.97 -34.36 29.07
C CYS A 368 -10.49 -32.89 29.06
N TYR A 369 -9.75 -32.41 30.08
CA TYR A 369 -9.21 -31.06 30.13
C TYR A 369 -8.19 -30.76 29.03
N VAL A 370 -7.31 -31.71 28.73
CA VAL A 370 -6.30 -31.60 27.68
C VAL A 370 -6.95 -31.61 26.30
N MET A 371 -7.90 -32.52 26.07
CA MET A 371 -8.62 -32.63 24.79
C MET A 371 -9.46 -31.38 24.52
N ALA A 372 -10.18 -30.88 25.52
CA ALA A 372 -10.96 -29.63 25.41
C ALA A 372 -10.05 -28.43 25.18
N ALA A 373 -8.93 -28.30 25.88
CA ALA A 373 -7.99 -27.19 25.75
C ALA A 373 -7.36 -27.12 24.35
N THR A 374 -6.92 -28.26 23.80
CA THR A 374 -6.33 -28.27 22.44
C THR A 374 -7.34 -27.88 21.37
N PHE A 375 -8.57 -28.37 21.49
CA PHE A 375 -9.63 -27.95 20.58
C PHE A 375 -9.97 -26.44 20.77
N CYS A 376 -10.03 -25.99 22.01
CA CYS A 376 -10.32 -24.58 22.32
C CYS A 376 -9.29 -23.63 21.67
N GLU A 377 -7.99 -23.91 21.79
CA GLU A 377 -6.96 -23.08 21.15
C GLU A 377 -7.00 -23.18 19.62
N MET A 378 -7.24 -24.36 19.04
CA MET A 378 -7.44 -24.49 17.60
C MET A 378 -8.67 -23.71 17.11
N ALA A 379 -9.77 -23.75 17.84
CA ALA A 379 -10.98 -22.98 17.54
C ALA A 379 -10.72 -21.46 17.64
N ARG A 380 -9.97 -21.02 18.65
CA ARG A 380 -9.54 -19.61 18.79
C ARG A 380 -8.62 -19.17 17.64
N GLU A 381 -7.69 -20.03 17.20
CA GLU A 381 -6.82 -19.76 16.06
C GLU A 381 -7.61 -19.68 14.75
N LEU A 382 -8.70 -20.44 14.62
CA LEU A 382 -9.66 -20.34 13.52
C LEU A 382 -10.53 -19.07 13.58
N GLY A 383 -10.49 -18.31 14.70
CA GLY A 383 -11.22 -17.06 14.87
C GLY A 383 -12.54 -17.16 15.63
N TYR A 384 -12.86 -18.31 16.22
CA TYR A 384 -14.04 -18.46 17.06
C TYR A 384 -13.82 -17.91 18.48
N ASP A 385 -14.87 -17.37 19.11
CA ASP A 385 -14.89 -17.07 20.56
C ASP A 385 -15.14 -18.35 21.36
N ALA A 386 -14.11 -19.22 21.38
CA ALA A 386 -14.17 -20.51 22.05
C ALA A 386 -13.81 -20.37 23.55
N LYS A 387 -14.62 -20.96 24.40
CA LYS A 387 -14.45 -20.96 25.87
C LYS A 387 -14.32 -22.39 26.37
N GLN A 388 -13.19 -22.71 27.00
CA GLN A 388 -13.07 -23.97 27.71
C GLN A 388 -13.85 -23.88 29.03
N ILE A 389 -14.69 -24.89 29.28
CA ILE A 389 -15.51 -24.98 30.48
C ILE A 389 -14.96 -26.07 31.38
N SER A 390 -14.85 -25.77 32.67
CA SER A 390 -14.66 -26.77 33.73
C SER A 390 -15.99 -26.99 34.44
N GLY A 391 -16.49 -28.20 34.40
CA GLY A 391 -17.77 -28.58 35.01
C GLY A 391 -17.78 -30.01 35.44
N SER A 392 -18.95 -30.67 35.37
CA SER A 392 -19.09 -32.08 35.74
C SER A 392 -20.12 -32.79 34.87
N VAL A 393 -19.98 -34.13 34.76
CA VAL A 393 -20.87 -35.00 34.03
C VAL A 393 -21.23 -36.22 34.88
N PRO A 394 -22.38 -36.90 34.62
CA PRO A 394 -22.76 -38.11 35.34
C PRO A 394 -21.74 -39.23 35.17
N LEU A 395 -21.40 -39.90 36.25
CA LEU A 395 -20.53 -41.07 36.25
C LEU A 395 -21.36 -42.38 36.17
N ARG A 396 -20.81 -43.41 35.54
CA ARG A 396 -21.42 -44.74 35.50
C ARG A 396 -21.61 -45.36 36.89
N SER A 397 -20.76 -44.99 37.84
CA SER A 397 -20.83 -45.39 39.25
C SER A 397 -21.87 -44.64 40.08
N GLY A 398 -22.60 -43.71 39.48
CA GLY A 398 -23.50 -42.77 40.15
C GLY A 398 -22.78 -41.47 40.57
N GLY A 399 -23.56 -40.41 40.77
CA GLY A 399 -23.04 -39.08 41.08
C GLY A 399 -22.43 -38.38 39.85
N TYR A 400 -21.62 -37.29 40.10
CA TYR A 400 -20.99 -36.46 39.06
C TYR A 400 -19.48 -36.45 39.25
N GLY A 401 -18.74 -36.44 38.14
CA GLY A 401 -17.29 -36.31 38.12
C GLY A 401 -16.83 -35.07 37.35
N PRO A 402 -15.65 -34.55 37.70
CA PRO A 402 -15.08 -33.40 36.98
C PRO A 402 -14.91 -33.72 35.49
N HIS A 403 -15.29 -32.73 34.67
CA HIS A 403 -15.18 -32.84 33.21
C HIS A 403 -14.94 -31.47 32.56
N SER A 404 -14.43 -31.48 31.34
CA SER A 404 -14.16 -30.24 30.59
C SER A 404 -14.55 -30.37 29.11
N TRP A 405 -15.16 -29.33 28.58
CA TRP A 405 -15.60 -29.21 27.19
C TRP A 405 -15.40 -27.78 26.69
N VAL A 406 -15.79 -27.51 25.44
CA VAL A 406 -15.70 -26.17 24.85
C VAL A 406 -17.07 -25.66 24.46
N GLU A 407 -17.34 -24.41 24.76
CA GLU A 407 -18.50 -23.65 24.27
C GLU A 407 -18.08 -22.73 23.13
N ILE A 408 -18.87 -22.67 22.05
CA ILE A 408 -18.76 -21.70 20.98
C ILE A 408 -20.18 -21.20 20.64
N GLU A 409 -20.34 -19.87 20.60
CA GLU A 409 -21.56 -19.27 20.11
C GLU A 409 -21.51 -19.14 18.58
N ILE A 410 -22.49 -19.71 17.89
CA ILE A 410 -22.63 -19.65 16.43
C ILE A 410 -24.06 -19.20 16.11
N ASN A 411 -24.20 -18.06 15.45
CA ASN A 411 -25.49 -17.48 15.08
C ASN A 411 -26.47 -17.33 16.26
N GLY A 412 -25.98 -16.88 17.42
CA GLY A 412 -26.75 -16.66 18.63
C GLY A 412 -27.11 -17.95 19.41
N THR A 413 -26.62 -19.10 18.98
CA THR A 413 -26.78 -20.37 19.68
C THR A 413 -25.47 -20.84 20.29
N THR A 414 -25.44 -21.11 21.59
CA THR A 414 -24.29 -21.72 22.26
C THR A 414 -24.25 -23.22 22.02
N TYR A 415 -23.23 -23.67 21.33
CA TYR A 415 -22.95 -25.07 21.09
C TYR A 415 -21.87 -25.62 22.03
N VAL A 416 -22.01 -26.86 22.41
CA VAL A 416 -21.04 -27.66 23.17
C VAL A 416 -20.22 -28.52 22.20
N PHE A 417 -18.91 -28.52 22.41
CA PHE A 417 -17.96 -29.35 21.70
C PHE A 417 -17.19 -30.18 22.74
N ASP A 418 -17.38 -31.46 22.75
CA ASP A 418 -16.76 -32.39 23.73
C ASP A 418 -15.96 -33.48 23.04
N PRO A 419 -14.63 -33.23 22.80
CA PRO A 419 -13.76 -34.19 22.17
C PRO A 419 -13.64 -35.51 22.97
N ASP A 420 -13.63 -35.42 24.31
CA ASP A 420 -13.50 -36.59 25.20
C ASP A 420 -14.75 -37.44 25.17
N PHE A 421 -15.95 -36.84 25.17
CA PHE A 421 -17.20 -37.58 24.95
C PHE A 421 -17.16 -38.41 23.67
N THR A 422 -16.69 -37.80 22.57
CA THR A 422 -16.54 -38.52 21.30
C THR A 422 -15.48 -39.62 21.40
N ASN A 423 -14.35 -39.35 22.05
CA ASN A 423 -13.27 -40.29 22.24
C ASN A 423 -13.73 -41.52 23.04
N GLU A 424 -14.39 -41.28 24.17
CA GLU A 424 -14.81 -42.35 25.10
C GLU A 424 -16.01 -43.15 24.60
N THR A 425 -17.03 -42.44 24.07
CA THR A 425 -18.33 -43.09 23.76
C THR A 425 -18.49 -43.46 22.29
N LYS A 426 -17.67 -42.94 21.40
CA LYS A 426 -17.78 -43.02 19.93
C LYS A 426 -19.07 -42.38 19.39
N ARG A 427 -19.75 -41.57 20.18
CA ARG A 427 -20.93 -40.78 19.80
C ARG A 427 -20.51 -39.36 19.37
N ASN A 428 -21.43 -38.62 18.77
CA ASN A 428 -21.19 -37.29 18.34
C ASN A 428 -21.13 -36.28 19.51
N GLY A 429 -19.97 -35.74 19.78
CA GLY A 429 -19.74 -34.59 20.70
C GLY A 429 -19.43 -33.28 19.99
N TYR A 430 -19.53 -33.24 18.64
CA TYR A 430 -19.30 -32.07 17.85
C TYR A 430 -20.57 -31.26 17.66
N GLN A 431 -20.56 -29.99 18.02
CA GLN A 431 -21.65 -29.04 17.81
C GLN A 431 -23.00 -29.51 18.34
N ILE A 432 -23.02 -30.03 19.56
CA ILE A 432 -24.22 -30.44 20.27
C ILE A 432 -24.78 -29.31 21.14
N THR A 433 -26.02 -29.43 21.60
CA THR A 433 -26.62 -28.48 22.55
C THR A 433 -26.73 -29.08 23.94
N TYR A 434 -26.80 -28.21 24.97
CA TYR A 434 -27.11 -28.68 26.33
C TYR A 434 -28.46 -29.37 26.38
N GLY A 435 -28.49 -30.54 27.05
CA GLY A 435 -29.70 -31.34 27.15
C GLY A 435 -30.08 -32.16 25.90
N GLN A 436 -29.23 -32.17 24.87
CA GLN A 436 -29.46 -32.95 23.67
C GLN A 436 -29.52 -34.47 24.00
N SER A 437 -30.54 -35.15 23.49
CA SER A 437 -30.69 -36.61 23.69
C SER A 437 -29.46 -37.38 23.22
N GLY A 438 -29.02 -38.36 24.00
CA GLY A 438 -27.86 -39.20 23.66
C GLY A 438 -26.51 -38.59 24.02
N THR A 439 -26.45 -37.40 24.64
CA THR A 439 -25.24 -36.80 25.19
C THR A 439 -25.19 -36.92 26.72
N TRP A 440 -24.10 -36.47 27.33
CA TRP A 440 -24.04 -36.37 28.81
C TRP A 440 -24.92 -35.23 29.33
N GLY A 441 -25.37 -35.36 30.57
CA GLY A 441 -26.01 -34.29 31.32
C GLY A 441 -24.92 -33.35 31.87
N TYR A 442 -24.54 -32.35 31.08
CA TYR A 442 -23.49 -31.37 31.45
C TYR A 442 -23.96 -30.46 32.56
N ASN A 443 -23.26 -30.49 33.68
CA ASN A 443 -23.44 -29.51 34.77
C ASN A 443 -22.33 -28.41 34.62
N ARG A 444 -22.72 -27.29 34.04
CA ARG A 444 -21.81 -26.18 33.67
C ARG A 444 -21.20 -25.52 34.90
N GLY A 445 -19.90 -25.48 34.97
CA GLY A 445 -19.14 -24.75 35.99
C GLY A 445 -18.55 -23.42 35.45
N SER A 446 -17.28 -23.19 35.71
CA SER A 446 -16.57 -21.96 35.33
C SER A 446 -15.92 -22.03 33.96
N VAL A 447 -15.76 -20.85 33.36
CA VAL A 447 -14.88 -20.69 32.20
C VAL A 447 -13.43 -20.75 32.69
N MET A 448 -12.59 -21.50 31.99
CA MET A 448 -11.15 -21.57 32.24
C MET A 448 -10.43 -20.44 31.47
N ASN A 449 -9.46 -19.82 32.13
CA ASN A 449 -8.65 -18.74 31.52
C ASN A 449 -7.50 -19.27 30.69
#